data_84e80899c8cdc6751d9868328a65e3cb
#
_entry.id   84e80899c8cdc6751d9868328a65e3cb
#
_cell.length_a   1.000
_cell.length_b   1.000
_cell.length_c   1.000
_cell.angle_alpha   90.00
_cell.angle_beta   90.00
_cell.angle_gamma   90.00
#
_symmetry.space_group_name_H-M   'P 1'
#
loop_
_entity.id
_entity.type
_entity.pdbx_description
1 polymer ?
#
loop_
_entity_poly.entity_id
_entity_poly.type
_entity_poly.pdbx_seq_one_letter_code
_entity_poly.pdbx_strand_id
1 'polypeptide(L)'
;VLCNIRDDASVASVMKGADAVINCVGVLAETGKNSFDAVQSEGPTRIARISSEMGITRMVQISAIGADLDSDSDYARTKAEGEAGVLKYQPDAMIVRPSIVFGPEDEFFNRFAGMARMAPVLPVVGAKTRFQPVYVDDVARAAVMGALGEAKGVYELGGPVTMNFRELMDVMLDVI
;
A
#
# COMPACT_ATOMS: atom_id res chain seq x y z
N VAL A 1 1.30 -13.71 -14.76
CA VAL A 1 1.37 -14.94 -13.95
C VAL A 1 0.50 -14.77 -12.72
N LEU A 2 -0.35 -15.77 -12.39
CA LEU A 2 -1.15 -15.73 -11.16
C LEU A 2 -0.28 -16.16 -9.97
N CYS A 3 -0.34 -15.39 -8.88
CA CYS A 3 0.34 -15.69 -7.62
C CYS A 3 -0.65 -15.61 -6.46
N ASN A 4 -0.63 -16.61 -5.59
CA ASN A 4 -1.35 -16.60 -4.33
C ASN A 4 -0.35 -16.35 -3.19
N ILE A 5 -0.38 -15.15 -2.61
CA ILE A 5 0.56 -14.76 -1.54
C ILE A 5 0.39 -15.54 -0.23
N ARG A 6 -0.67 -16.36 -0.11
CA ARG A 6 -0.94 -17.26 1.03
C ARG A 6 -0.34 -18.64 0.86
N ASP A 7 0.33 -18.89 -0.26
CA ASP A 7 0.92 -20.20 -0.60
C ASP A 7 2.40 -20.05 -0.96
N ASP A 8 3.24 -20.75 -0.22
CA ASP A 8 4.70 -20.66 -0.35
C ASP A 8 5.19 -21.07 -1.74
N ALA A 9 4.66 -22.16 -2.29
CA ALA A 9 5.08 -22.66 -3.60
C ALA A 9 4.68 -21.68 -4.71
N SER A 10 3.50 -21.08 -4.60
CA SER A 10 3.03 -20.05 -5.52
C SER A 10 3.95 -18.82 -5.51
N VAL A 11 4.30 -18.33 -4.33
CA VAL A 11 5.22 -17.18 -4.16
C VAL A 11 6.61 -17.52 -4.70
N ALA A 12 7.19 -18.66 -4.30
CA ALA A 12 8.51 -19.08 -4.77
C ALA A 12 8.57 -19.24 -6.31
N SER A 13 7.48 -19.73 -6.92
CA SER A 13 7.44 -19.95 -8.36
C SER A 13 7.58 -18.67 -9.19
N VAL A 14 6.98 -17.56 -8.74
CA VAL A 14 7.00 -16.25 -9.45
C VAL A 14 8.27 -15.45 -9.17
N MET A 15 9.02 -15.80 -8.12
CA MET A 15 10.28 -15.12 -7.76
C MET A 15 11.51 -15.68 -8.47
N LYS A 16 11.38 -16.79 -9.21
CA LYS A 16 12.53 -17.41 -9.90
C LYS A 16 13.17 -16.44 -10.90
N GLY A 17 14.46 -16.16 -10.68
CA GLY A 17 15.24 -15.26 -11.54
C GLY A 17 14.97 -13.78 -11.32
N ALA A 18 14.26 -13.42 -10.26
CA ALA A 18 14.06 -12.01 -9.89
C ALA A 18 15.29 -11.44 -9.15
N ASP A 19 15.65 -10.21 -9.47
CA ASP A 19 16.73 -9.46 -8.81
C ASP A 19 16.23 -8.63 -7.62
N ALA A 20 14.93 -8.31 -7.62
CA ALA A 20 14.26 -7.54 -6.57
C ALA A 20 12.79 -7.91 -6.48
N VAL A 21 12.16 -7.58 -5.35
CA VAL A 21 10.73 -7.79 -5.11
C VAL A 21 10.08 -6.48 -4.70
N ILE A 22 9.01 -6.08 -5.38
CA ILE A 22 8.13 -4.99 -4.95
C ILE A 22 6.78 -5.60 -4.62
N ASN A 23 6.39 -5.57 -3.34
CA ASN A 23 5.09 -6.06 -2.91
C ASN A 23 4.09 -4.91 -2.81
N CYS A 24 3.14 -4.88 -3.74
CA CYS A 24 2.04 -3.92 -3.77
C CYS A 24 0.71 -4.53 -3.30
N VAL A 25 0.73 -5.77 -2.79
CA VAL A 25 -0.51 -6.47 -2.42
C VAL A 25 -1.07 -5.92 -1.11
N GLY A 26 -2.35 -5.58 -1.14
CA GLY A 26 -3.11 -5.10 0.01
C GLY A 26 -4.59 -5.16 -0.25
N VAL A 27 -5.39 -5.07 0.81
CA VAL A 27 -6.86 -5.01 0.72
C VAL A 27 -7.37 -3.88 1.62
N LEU A 28 -8.46 -3.23 1.20
CA LEU A 28 -9.13 -2.19 1.99
C LEU A 28 -10.31 -2.75 2.78
N ALA A 29 -10.75 -3.98 2.45
CA ALA A 29 -11.81 -4.70 3.13
C ALA A 29 -11.57 -6.20 3.04
N GLU A 30 -11.97 -6.92 4.07
CA GLU A 30 -11.87 -8.37 4.11
C GLU A 30 -12.93 -9.03 3.21
N THR A 31 -12.51 -10.04 2.45
CA THR A 31 -13.42 -10.80 1.56
C THR A 31 -12.97 -12.25 1.49
N GLY A 32 -13.80 -13.14 2.01
CA GLY A 32 -13.54 -14.58 2.01
C GLY A 32 -12.23 -14.94 2.71
N LYS A 33 -11.27 -15.50 1.96
CA LYS A 33 -9.95 -15.86 2.50
C LYS A 33 -8.94 -14.70 2.53
N ASN A 34 -9.32 -13.53 2.04
CA ASN A 34 -8.48 -12.34 2.05
C ASN A 34 -8.80 -11.50 3.29
N SER A 35 -8.40 -11.99 4.46
CA SER A 35 -8.42 -11.22 5.70
C SER A 35 -7.25 -10.22 5.74
N PHE A 36 -7.32 -9.23 6.61
CA PHE A 36 -6.22 -8.30 6.84
C PHE A 36 -4.97 -9.06 7.30
N ASP A 37 -5.10 -10.00 8.24
CA ASP A 37 -3.98 -10.82 8.71
C ASP A 37 -3.32 -11.60 7.57
N ALA A 38 -4.10 -12.32 6.78
CA ALA A 38 -3.57 -13.17 5.71
C ALA A 38 -2.88 -12.39 4.59
N VAL A 39 -3.37 -11.16 4.29
CA VAL A 39 -2.89 -10.37 3.15
C VAL A 39 -1.87 -9.31 3.57
N GLN A 40 -2.04 -8.67 4.73
CA GLN A 40 -1.25 -7.51 5.13
C GLN A 40 -0.18 -7.82 6.18
N SER A 41 -0.31 -8.93 6.95
CA SER A 41 0.66 -9.39 7.94
C SER A 41 1.41 -10.64 7.45
N GLU A 42 0.72 -11.77 7.27
CA GLU A 42 1.35 -13.04 6.87
C GLU A 42 1.90 -13.01 5.44
N GLY A 43 1.18 -12.40 4.49
CA GLY A 43 1.57 -12.33 3.08
C GLY A 43 2.93 -11.66 2.89
N PRO A 44 3.12 -10.41 3.32
CA PRO A 44 4.41 -9.70 3.25
C PRO A 44 5.53 -10.44 3.97
N THR A 45 5.25 -11.00 5.16
CA THR A 45 6.22 -11.80 5.94
C THR A 45 6.69 -13.03 5.15
N ARG A 46 5.76 -13.75 4.52
CA ARG A 46 6.03 -14.91 3.65
C ARG A 46 6.87 -14.51 2.44
N ILE A 47 6.50 -13.43 1.76
CA ILE A 47 7.22 -12.88 0.62
C ILE A 47 8.67 -12.56 1.01
N ALA A 48 8.87 -11.86 2.13
CA ALA A 48 10.20 -11.50 2.63
C ALA A 48 11.05 -12.71 3.00
N ARG A 49 10.45 -13.71 3.67
CA ARG A 49 11.14 -14.96 4.03
C ARG A 49 11.60 -15.70 2.77
N ILE A 50 10.70 -15.93 1.82
CA ILE A 50 11.00 -16.66 0.58
C ILE A 50 12.04 -15.92 -0.26
N SER A 51 11.94 -14.59 -0.40
CA SER A 51 12.96 -13.82 -1.13
C SER A 51 14.32 -13.93 -0.46
N SER A 52 14.39 -13.90 0.88
CA SER A 52 15.64 -14.11 1.62
C SER A 52 16.22 -15.51 1.40
N GLU A 53 15.39 -16.56 1.46
CA GLU A 53 15.78 -17.96 1.20
C GLU A 53 16.30 -18.16 -0.24
N MET A 54 15.79 -17.38 -1.19
CA MET A 54 16.20 -17.40 -2.60
C MET A 54 17.40 -16.48 -2.91
N GLY A 55 17.94 -15.77 -1.91
CA GLY A 55 19.07 -14.85 -2.08
C GLY A 55 18.71 -13.51 -2.72
N ILE A 56 17.42 -13.17 -2.82
CA ILE A 56 16.96 -11.86 -3.29
C ILE A 56 17.03 -10.89 -2.11
N THR A 57 17.95 -9.92 -2.16
CA THR A 57 18.24 -9.01 -1.04
C THR A 57 17.59 -7.64 -1.17
N ARG A 58 16.96 -7.35 -2.33
CA ARG A 58 16.29 -6.08 -2.59
C ARG A 58 14.78 -6.26 -2.52
N MET A 59 14.16 -5.65 -1.51
CA MET A 59 12.72 -5.73 -1.32
C MET A 59 12.13 -4.36 -1.00
N VAL A 60 10.99 -4.08 -1.61
CA VAL A 60 10.13 -2.92 -1.32
C VAL A 60 8.77 -3.42 -0.89
N GLN A 61 8.28 -2.91 0.23
CA GLN A 61 6.94 -3.15 0.75
C GLN A 61 6.11 -1.88 0.67
N ILE A 62 5.01 -1.92 -0.06
CA ILE A 62 4.02 -0.84 -0.01
C ILE A 62 3.09 -1.08 1.18
N SER A 63 3.23 -0.21 2.16
CA SER A 63 2.42 -0.15 3.38
C SER A 63 1.40 0.98 3.30
N ALA A 64 1.13 1.67 4.38
CA ALA A 64 0.26 2.85 4.41
C ALA A 64 0.68 3.78 5.56
N ILE A 65 0.45 5.07 5.39
CA ILE A 65 0.59 6.03 6.49
C ILE A 65 -0.34 5.63 7.66
N GLY A 66 0.13 5.78 8.89
CA GLY A 66 -0.60 5.38 10.09
C GLY A 66 -0.53 3.89 10.42
N ALA A 67 0.36 3.11 9.76
CA ALA A 67 0.69 1.75 10.20
C ALA A 67 1.29 1.78 11.61
N ASP A 68 0.62 1.13 12.58
CA ASP A 68 0.95 1.18 14.00
C ASP A 68 0.52 -0.13 14.69
N LEU A 69 1.45 -0.77 15.40
CA LEU A 69 1.22 -2.04 16.11
C LEU A 69 0.21 -1.91 17.25
N ASP A 70 0.10 -0.73 17.85
CA ASP A 70 -0.78 -0.45 18.97
C ASP A 70 -2.15 0.13 18.53
N SER A 71 -2.42 0.16 17.23
CA SER A 71 -3.67 0.70 16.69
C SER A 71 -4.88 -0.21 16.98
N ASP A 72 -5.99 0.38 17.38
CA ASP A 72 -7.30 -0.30 17.47
C ASP A 72 -7.86 -0.70 16.09
N SER A 73 -7.33 -0.12 15.01
CA SER A 73 -7.68 -0.46 13.63
C SER A 73 -6.94 -1.73 13.18
N ASP A 74 -7.68 -2.80 12.87
CA ASP A 74 -7.11 -4.03 12.32
C ASP A 74 -6.29 -3.76 11.05
N TYR A 75 -6.76 -2.85 10.20
CA TYR A 75 -6.03 -2.42 9.02
C TYR A 75 -4.65 -1.84 9.35
N ALA A 76 -4.59 -0.87 10.27
CA ALA A 76 -3.33 -0.22 10.62
C ALA A 76 -2.38 -1.16 11.36
N ARG A 77 -2.90 -1.97 12.28
CA ARG A 77 -2.13 -2.95 13.03
C ARG A 77 -1.51 -4.02 12.10
N THR A 78 -2.31 -4.64 11.24
CA THR A 78 -1.81 -5.69 10.33
C THR A 78 -0.83 -5.16 9.28
N LYS A 79 -0.96 -3.89 8.86
CA LYS A 79 0.07 -3.22 8.06
C LYS A 79 1.40 -3.14 8.80
N ALA A 80 1.39 -2.70 10.06
CA ALA A 80 2.60 -2.61 10.88
C ALA A 80 3.22 -3.98 11.19
N GLU A 81 2.39 -5.01 11.44
CA GLU A 81 2.84 -6.39 11.61
C GLU A 81 3.54 -6.91 10.34
N GLY A 82 2.96 -6.62 9.17
CA GLY A 82 3.57 -6.97 7.88
C GLY A 82 4.93 -6.29 7.67
N GLU A 83 5.05 -5.01 8.03
CA GLU A 83 6.34 -4.28 8.00
C GLU A 83 7.38 -4.95 8.91
N ALA A 84 6.99 -5.26 10.15
CA ALA A 84 7.86 -5.95 11.11
C ALA A 84 8.29 -7.34 10.58
N GLY A 85 7.35 -8.07 9.98
CA GLY A 85 7.61 -9.35 9.33
C GLY A 85 8.59 -9.23 8.15
N VAL A 86 8.45 -8.19 7.33
CA VAL A 86 9.38 -7.90 6.23
C VAL A 86 10.78 -7.59 6.77
N LEU A 87 10.90 -6.66 7.71
CA LEU A 87 12.20 -6.25 8.26
C LEU A 87 12.92 -7.36 9.03
N LYS A 88 12.19 -8.35 9.56
CA LYS A 88 12.77 -9.54 10.19
C LYS A 88 13.62 -10.38 9.22
N TYR A 89 13.19 -10.52 7.97
CA TYR A 89 13.85 -11.35 6.96
C TYR A 89 14.65 -10.54 5.95
N GLN A 90 14.29 -9.29 5.77
CA GLN A 90 14.88 -8.33 4.84
C GLN A 90 15.16 -7.01 5.58
N PRO A 91 16.18 -6.95 6.45
CA PRO A 91 16.44 -5.78 7.30
C PRO A 91 16.78 -4.51 6.51
N ASP A 92 17.24 -4.67 5.29
CA ASP A 92 17.54 -3.58 4.35
C ASP A 92 16.38 -3.25 3.40
N ALA A 93 15.17 -3.81 3.61
CA ALA A 93 14.02 -3.50 2.80
C ALA A 93 13.62 -2.02 2.89
N MET A 94 13.08 -1.49 1.81
CA MET A 94 12.41 -0.20 1.81
C MET A 94 10.93 -0.41 2.10
N ILE A 95 10.43 0.22 3.16
CA ILE A 95 9.02 0.30 3.49
C ILE A 95 8.48 1.65 3.04
N VAL A 96 7.51 1.65 2.16
CA VAL A 96 6.85 2.86 1.67
C VAL A 96 5.48 2.96 2.30
N ARG A 97 5.21 4.04 3.03
CA ARG A 97 3.93 4.37 3.66
C ARG A 97 3.28 5.54 2.91
N PRO A 98 2.59 5.32 1.80
CA PRO A 98 1.93 6.39 1.09
C PRO A 98 0.69 6.88 1.86
N SER A 99 0.37 8.15 1.71
CA SER A 99 -0.96 8.69 1.96
C SER A 99 -1.93 8.19 0.87
N ILE A 100 -3.10 8.81 0.71
CA ILE A 100 -4.01 8.43 -0.37
C ILE A 100 -3.29 8.57 -1.71
N VAL A 101 -3.12 7.46 -2.41
CA VAL A 101 -2.55 7.44 -3.75
C VAL A 101 -3.63 7.77 -4.76
N PHE A 102 -3.35 8.71 -5.66
CA PHE A 102 -4.26 9.08 -6.72
C PHE A 102 -3.60 8.96 -8.10
N GLY A 103 -4.43 8.77 -9.11
CA GLY A 103 -4.01 8.64 -10.50
C GLY A 103 -5.18 8.23 -11.40
N PRO A 104 -4.93 8.02 -12.71
CA PRO A 104 -6.00 7.72 -13.67
C PRO A 104 -6.88 6.51 -13.30
N GLU A 105 -6.30 5.53 -12.62
CA GLU A 105 -6.94 4.25 -12.28
C GLU A 105 -7.21 4.11 -10.77
N ASP A 106 -7.16 5.20 -9.98
CA ASP A 106 -7.40 5.11 -8.55
C ASP A 106 -8.86 4.76 -8.23
N GLU A 107 -9.06 4.02 -7.14
CA GLU A 107 -10.40 3.66 -6.71
C GLU A 107 -11.02 4.69 -5.75
N PHE A 108 -10.24 5.62 -5.19
CA PHE A 108 -10.74 6.58 -4.23
C PHE A 108 -11.50 7.72 -4.93
N PHE A 109 -10.83 8.52 -5.74
CA PHE A 109 -11.47 9.65 -6.44
C PHE A 109 -12.46 9.18 -7.50
N ASN A 110 -12.11 8.14 -8.28
CA ASN A 110 -13.00 7.60 -9.30
C ASN A 110 -14.31 7.05 -8.72
N ARG A 111 -14.27 6.43 -7.53
CA ARG A 111 -15.48 5.97 -6.83
C ARG A 111 -16.36 7.13 -6.40
N PHE A 112 -15.80 8.17 -5.79
CA PHE A 112 -16.56 9.35 -5.38
C PHE A 112 -17.10 10.13 -6.58
N ALA A 113 -16.31 10.28 -7.66
CA ALA A 113 -16.76 10.87 -8.91
C ALA A 113 -17.93 10.10 -9.53
N GLY A 114 -17.88 8.76 -9.50
CA GLY A 114 -18.99 7.92 -9.94
C GLY A 114 -20.25 8.14 -9.12
N MET A 115 -20.16 8.24 -7.79
CA MET A 115 -21.30 8.54 -6.92
C MET A 115 -21.85 9.95 -7.17
N ALA A 116 -20.99 10.96 -7.34
CA ALA A 116 -21.40 12.34 -7.57
C ALA A 116 -22.19 12.51 -8.88
N ARG A 117 -21.85 11.73 -9.92
CA ARG A 117 -22.58 11.73 -11.19
C ARG A 117 -23.99 11.11 -11.09
N MET A 118 -24.23 10.27 -10.08
CA MET A 118 -25.50 9.55 -9.90
C MET A 118 -26.44 10.21 -8.90
N ALA A 119 -25.93 11.09 -8.03
CA ALA A 119 -26.71 11.69 -6.95
C ALA A 119 -26.40 13.19 -6.81
N PRO A 120 -27.43 14.05 -6.53
CA PRO A 120 -27.22 15.49 -6.39
C PRO A 120 -26.51 15.87 -5.09
N VAL A 121 -26.32 14.93 -4.17
CA VAL A 121 -25.66 15.14 -2.87
C VAL A 121 -24.67 14.00 -2.61
N LEU A 122 -23.43 14.35 -2.33
CA LEU A 122 -22.39 13.41 -1.91
C LEU A 122 -22.24 13.43 -0.39
N PRO A 123 -22.58 12.34 0.33
CA PRO A 123 -22.40 12.29 1.76
C PRO A 123 -20.91 12.16 2.11
N VAL A 124 -20.36 13.11 2.86
CA VAL A 124 -18.97 13.10 3.30
C VAL A 124 -18.93 12.88 4.81
N VAL A 125 -18.53 11.68 5.23
CA VAL A 125 -18.29 11.35 6.63
C VAL A 125 -16.85 11.67 6.98
N GLY A 126 -16.61 12.36 8.12
CA GLY A 126 -15.25 12.75 8.50
C GLY A 126 -14.69 13.90 7.65
N ALA A 127 -15.53 14.87 7.26
CA ALA A 127 -15.20 16.00 6.38
C ALA A 127 -13.94 16.78 6.79
N LYS A 128 -13.55 16.76 8.08
CA LYS A 128 -12.38 17.45 8.64
C LYS A 128 -11.12 16.58 8.69
N THR A 129 -11.22 15.29 8.35
CA THR A 129 -10.05 14.40 8.29
C THR A 129 -9.07 14.92 7.25
N ARG A 130 -7.81 15.08 7.64
CA ARG A 130 -6.76 15.63 6.78
C ARG A 130 -6.05 14.52 6.02
N PHE A 131 -5.79 14.76 4.75
CA PHE A 131 -5.06 13.88 3.84
C PHE A 131 -3.99 14.68 3.10
N GLN A 132 -2.98 13.99 2.65
CA GLN A 132 -1.92 14.55 1.82
C GLN A 132 -1.75 13.68 0.57
N PRO A 133 -2.67 13.77 -0.40
CA PRO A 133 -2.69 12.87 -1.55
C PRO A 133 -1.37 12.88 -2.30
N VAL A 134 -0.91 11.71 -2.69
CA VAL A 134 0.34 11.51 -3.43
C VAL A 134 0.06 10.91 -4.81
N TYR A 135 0.72 11.42 -5.84
CA TYR A 135 0.54 10.92 -7.20
C TYR A 135 1.19 9.54 -7.36
N VAL A 136 0.51 8.64 -8.07
CA VAL A 136 0.92 7.23 -8.21
C VAL A 136 2.32 7.07 -8.81
N ASP A 137 2.70 7.91 -9.79
CA ASP A 137 4.04 7.83 -10.39
C ASP A 137 5.15 8.19 -9.41
N ASP A 138 4.90 9.09 -8.43
CA ASP A 138 5.88 9.43 -7.41
C ASP A 138 6.10 8.26 -6.45
N VAL A 139 5.01 7.56 -6.09
CA VAL A 139 5.11 6.31 -5.31
C VAL A 139 5.85 5.23 -6.09
N ALA A 140 5.56 5.09 -7.38
CA ALA A 140 6.23 4.12 -8.25
C ALA A 140 7.73 4.44 -8.39
N ARG A 141 8.12 5.71 -8.57
CA ARG A 141 9.54 6.13 -8.62
C ARG A 141 10.26 5.79 -7.32
N ALA A 142 9.63 6.08 -6.16
CA ALA A 142 10.20 5.71 -4.87
C ALA A 142 10.40 4.20 -4.74
N ALA A 143 9.41 3.39 -5.17
CA ALA A 143 9.52 1.94 -5.16
C ALA A 143 10.64 1.43 -6.07
N VAL A 144 10.85 2.04 -7.25
CA VAL A 144 11.96 1.71 -8.15
C VAL A 144 13.31 2.00 -7.49
N MET A 145 13.48 3.15 -6.81
CA MET A 145 14.72 3.46 -6.08
C MET A 145 15.04 2.39 -5.03
N GLY A 146 14.04 1.91 -4.28
CA GLY A 146 14.21 0.81 -3.33
C GLY A 146 14.59 -0.51 -4.02
N ALA A 147 13.95 -0.85 -5.14
CA ALA A 147 14.25 -2.06 -5.91
C ALA A 147 15.65 -2.02 -6.55
N LEU A 148 16.17 -0.83 -6.88
CA LEU A 148 17.56 -0.64 -7.34
C LEU A 148 18.57 -0.65 -6.18
N GLY A 149 18.11 -0.61 -4.93
CA GLY A 149 18.96 -0.58 -3.73
C GLY A 149 19.48 0.83 -3.38
N GLU A 150 18.89 1.87 -3.95
CA GLU A 150 19.27 3.28 -3.73
C GLU A 150 18.67 3.85 -2.44
N ALA A 151 17.62 3.21 -1.90
CA ALA A 151 16.93 3.62 -0.67
C ALA A 151 16.57 2.42 0.19
N LYS A 152 16.64 2.59 1.53
CA LYS A 152 16.34 1.57 2.55
C LYS A 152 15.64 2.22 3.73
N GLY A 153 14.90 1.41 4.50
CA GLY A 153 14.20 1.89 5.70
C GLY A 153 12.78 2.35 5.42
N VAL A 154 12.17 3.09 6.34
CA VAL A 154 10.76 3.46 6.29
C VAL A 154 10.59 4.90 5.82
N TYR A 155 9.73 5.12 4.83
CA TYR A 155 9.43 6.43 4.26
C TYR A 155 7.93 6.65 4.18
N GLU A 156 7.46 7.75 4.76
CA GLU A 156 6.09 8.24 4.56
C GLU A 156 6.04 9.15 3.34
N LEU A 157 5.15 8.85 2.40
CA LEU A 157 5.01 9.62 1.16
C LEU A 157 3.68 10.37 1.14
N GLY A 158 3.78 11.69 1.16
CA GLY A 158 2.67 12.61 0.93
C GLY A 158 2.98 13.52 -0.25
N GLY A 159 1.94 14.02 -0.91
CA GLY A 159 2.08 15.04 -1.94
C GLY A 159 2.37 16.43 -1.34
N PRO A 160 2.47 17.47 -2.18
CA PRO A 160 2.89 18.80 -1.75
C PRO A 160 1.84 19.56 -0.93
N VAL A 161 0.57 19.12 -0.96
CA VAL A 161 -0.55 19.83 -0.34
C VAL A 161 -1.33 18.93 0.60
N THR A 162 -1.62 19.44 1.80
CA THR A 162 -2.52 18.78 2.75
C THR A 162 -3.91 19.42 2.64
N MET A 163 -4.94 18.60 2.45
CA MET A 163 -6.34 19.01 2.34
C MET A 163 -7.19 18.21 3.33
N ASN A 164 -8.31 18.80 3.79
CA ASN A 164 -9.32 18.01 4.47
C ASN A 164 -10.20 17.26 3.46
N PHE A 165 -10.99 16.29 3.93
CA PHE A 165 -11.78 15.45 3.04
C PHE A 165 -12.79 16.23 2.20
N ARG A 166 -13.38 17.29 2.77
CA ARG A 166 -14.30 18.16 2.03
C ARG A 166 -13.59 18.89 0.90
N GLU A 167 -12.43 19.50 1.19
CA GLU A 167 -11.61 20.17 0.16
C GLU A 167 -11.21 19.23 -0.97
N LEU A 168 -10.87 17.97 -0.65
CA LEU A 168 -10.59 16.96 -1.67
C LEU A 168 -11.80 16.67 -2.56
N MET A 169 -13.01 16.60 -1.98
CA MET A 169 -14.23 16.39 -2.74
C MET A 169 -14.57 17.62 -3.59
N ASP A 170 -14.38 18.82 -3.06
CA ASP A 170 -14.61 20.07 -3.81
C ASP A 170 -13.68 20.12 -5.04
N VAL A 171 -12.38 19.82 -4.90
CA VAL A 171 -11.42 19.73 -6.03
C VAL A 171 -11.85 18.67 -7.05
N MET A 172 -12.31 17.50 -6.61
CA MET A 172 -12.79 16.46 -7.51
C MET A 172 -14.03 16.92 -8.28
N LEU A 173 -14.98 17.58 -7.61
CA LEU A 173 -16.22 18.08 -8.23
C LEU A 173 -15.96 19.18 -9.25
N ASP A 174 -14.91 19.99 -9.07
CA ASP A 174 -14.51 21.03 -10.02
C ASP A 174 -13.96 20.46 -11.34
N VAL A 175 -13.57 19.17 -11.35
CA VAL A 175 -12.95 18.50 -12.52
C VAL A 175 -13.96 17.66 -13.31
N ILE A 176 -15.06 17.18 -12.70
CA ILE A 176 -16.02 16.25 -13.31
C ILE A 176 -17.30 16.95 -13.76
#